data_b1f021917a6dee80c6c42a05f088e650
#
_entry.id   b1f021917a6dee80c6c42a05f088e650
#
_cell.length_a   1.000
_cell.length_b   1.000
_cell.length_c   1.000
_cell.angle_alpha   90.00
_cell.angle_beta   90.00
_cell.angle_gamma   90.00
#
_symmetry.space_group_name_H-M   'P 1'
#
loop_
_entity.id
_entity.type
_entity.pdbx_description
1 polymer ?
#
loop_
_entity_poly.entity_id
_entity_poly.type
_entity_poly.pdbx_seq_one_letter_code
_entity_poly.pdbx_strand_id
1 'polypeptide(L)'
;IFVGCGINDVSHGISNDSVARLVERLLAEIRRQSPNSQVYYFSLLPINESFNRWKTLKGRTDDIPLINAKLQPWCNSHEVTYIDVFSHLTEPDSNVLRREYSVDGLHLTEAGYSVWSDVIKQYF
;
A
#
# COMPACT_ATOMS: atom_id res chain seq x y z
N ILE A 1 1.43 16.39 0.10
CA ILE A 1 1.02 15.49 1.20
C ILE A 1 1.16 14.05 0.70
N PHE A 2 1.89 13.24 1.43
CA PHE A 2 2.08 11.83 1.13
C PHE A 2 1.32 10.98 2.14
N VAL A 3 0.51 10.04 1.68
CA VAL A 3 -0.37 9.22 2.52
C VAL A 3 -0.10 7.74 2.27
N GLY A 4 0.07 6.99 3.36
CA GLY A 4 0.17 5.53 3.31
C GLY A 4 -0.71 4.95 4.41
N CYS A 5 -1.72 4.18 4.05
CA CYS A 5 -2.64 3.60 5.02
C CYS A 5 -3.42 2.43 4.40
N GLY A 6 -4.04 1.63 5.25
CA GLY A 6 -4.94 0.54 4.86
C GLY A 6 -4.54 -0.84 5.35
N ILE A 7 -3.26 -1.08 5.62
CA ILE A 7 -2.80 -2.43 6.01
C ILE A 7 -3.38 -2.86 7.37
N ASN A 8 -3.59 -1.94 8.29
CA ASN A 8 -4.20 -2.27 9.57
C ASN A 8 -5.64 -2.77 9.41
N ASP A 9 -6.37 -2.19 8.47
CA ASP A 9 -7.74 -2.61 8.17
C ASP A 9 -7.77 -4.01 7.56
N VAL A 10 -6.81 -4.31 6.68
CA VAL A 10 -6.62 -5.66 6.14
C VAL A 10 -6.36 -6.65 7.28
N SER A 11 -5.48 -6.28 8.21
CA SER A 11 -5.15 -7.08 9.38
C SER A 11 -6.33 -7.31 10.31
N HIS A 12 -7.29 -6.40 10.37
CA HIS A 12 -8.50 -6.54 11.18
C HIS A 12 -9.63 -7.32 10.50
N GLY A 13 -9.35 -7.97 9.38
CA GLY A 13 -10.31 -8.81 8.68
C GLY A 13 -11.37 -8.04 7.89
N ILE A 14 -11.13 -6.77 7.63
CA ILE A 14 -12.05 -5.93 6.85
C ILE A 14 -12.01 -6.35 5.38
N SER A 15 -13.15 -6.42 4.71
CA SER A 15 -13.24 -6.84 3.32
C SER A 15 -12.49 -5.88 2.39
N ASN A 16 -12.05 -6.39 1.23
CA ASN A 16 -11.31 -5.61 0.25
C ASN A 16 -12.07 -4.34 -0.15
N ASP A 17 -13.37 -4.46 -0.42
CA ASP A 17 -14.19 -3.30 -0.80
C ASP A 17 -14.27 -2.27 0.31
N SER A 18 -14.42 -2.71 1.56
CA SER A 18 -14.48 -1.82 2.70
C SER A 18 -13.16 -1.13 2.98
N VAL A 19 -12.03 -1.84 2.85
CA VAL A 19 -10.70 -1.24 2.98
C VAL A 19 -10.52 -0.13 1.93
N ALA A 20 -10.85 -0.42 0.67
CA ALA A 20 -10.75 0.56 -0.41
C ALA A 20 -11.58 1.80 -0.10
N ARG A 21 -12.84 1.61 0.33
CA ARG A 21 -13.73 2.75 0.66
C ARG A 21 -13.21 3.58 1.82
N LEU A 22 -12.63 2.95 2.86
CA LEU A 22 -12.05 3.69 3.98
C LEU A 22 -10.88 4.57 3.53
N VAL A 23 -10.00 4.03 2.69
CA VAL A 23 -8.88 4.80 2.12
C VAL A 23 -9.41 5.94 1.25
N GLU A 24 -10.37 5.66 0.38
CA GLU A 24 -10.99 6.67 -0.48
C GLU A 24 -11.58 7.83 0.33
N ARG A 25 -12.30 7.53 1.41
CA ARG A 25 -12.87 8.54 2.31
C ARG A 25 -11.79 9.40 2.96
N LEU A 26 -10.72 8.77 3.42
CA LEU A 26 -9.60 9.49 4.02
C LEU A 26 -8.96 10.44 3.01
N LEU A 27 -8.68 9.95 1.81
CA LEU A 27 -8.07 10.76 0.75
C LEU A 27 -9.00 11.90 0.32
N ALA A 28 -10.30 11.64 0.20
CA ALA A 28 -11.27 12.68 -0.13
C ALA A 28 -11.32 13.77 0.94
N GLU A 29 -11.24 13.39 2.21
CA GLU A 29 -11.23 14.36 3.32
C GLU A 29 -9.94 15.19 3.31
N ILE A 30 -8.78 14.56 3.03
CA ILE A 30 -7.52 15.30 2.91
C ILE A 30 -7.60 16.31 1.76
N ARG A 31 -8.15 15.91 0.61
CA ARG A 31 -8.34 16.81 -0.53
C ARG A 31 -9.25 17.98 -0.17
N ARG A 32 -10.33 17.70 0.55
CA ARG A 32 -11.29 18.74 0.98
C ARG A 32 -10.65 19.75 1.92
N GLN A 33 -9.83 19.28 2.87
CA GLN A 33 -9.20 20.16 3.87
C GLN A 33 -7.99 20.90 3.31
N SER A 34 -7.35 20.36 2.29
CA SER A 34 -6.12 20.92 1.71
C SER A 34 -6.23 21.02 0.19
N PRO A 35 -7.18 21.83 -0.32
CA PRO A 35 -7.50 21.85 -1.76
C PRO A 35 -6.37 22.38 -2.65
N ASN A 36 -5.41 23.10 -2.07
CA ASN A 36 -4.29 23.66 -2.82
C ASN A 36 -3.02 22.80 -2.73
N SER A 37 -3.07 21.69 -2.00
CA SER A 37 -1.94 20.77 -1.86
C SER A 37 -2.03 19.64 -2.87
N GLN A 38 -0.87 19.17 -3.37
CA GLN A 38 -0.81 17.93 -4.09
C GLN A 38 -0.86 16.78 -3.08
N VAL A 39 -1.66 15.76 -3.39
CA VAL A 39 -1.83 14.58 -2.53
C VAL A 39 -1.32 13.36 -3.28
N TYR A 40 -0.44 12.59 -2.64
CA TYR A 40 0.13 11.36 -3.15
C TYR A 40 -0.29 10.22 -2.24
N TYR A 41 -0.72 9.11 -2.82
CA TYR A 41 -1.06 7.91 -2.06
C TYR A 41 -0.09 6.78 -2.43
N PHE A 42 0.59 6.23 -1.41
CA PHE A 42 1.41 5.02 -1.59
C PHE A 42 0.50 3.80 -1.62
N SER A 43 0.64 2.96 -2.63
CA SER A 43 -0.05 1.68 -2.67
C SER A 43 0.18 0.91 -1.36
N LEU A 44 -0.74 0.02 -1.01
CA LEU A 44 -0.47 -0.97 0.03
C LEU A 44 0.76 -1.77 -0.37
N LEU A 45 1.61 -2.06 0.61
CA LEU A 45 2.81 -2.85 0.39
C LEU A 45 2.47 -4.34 0.43
N PRO A 46 3.26 -5.18 -0.27
CA PRO A 46 3.05 -6.62 -0.20
C PRO A 46 3.42 -7.18 1.19
N ILE A 47 2.95 -8.38 1.47
CA ILE A 47 3.30 -9.12 2.69
C ILE A 47 3.95 -10.44 2.32
N ASN A 48 4.59 -11.08 3.30
CA ASN A 48 5.15 -12.41 3.12
C ASN A 48 4.73 -13.31 4.29
N GLU A 49 3.74 -14.16 4.03
CA GLU A 49 3.17 -15.04 5.04
C GLU A 49 4.12 -16.16 5.47
N SER A 50 5.18 -16.44 4.70
CA SER A 50 6.14 -17.49 5.05
C SER A 50 6.95 -17.20 6.31
N PHE A 51 6.96 -15.95 6.78
CA PHE A 51 7.57 -15.60 8.06
C PHE A 51 6.76 -16.12 9.25
N ASN A 52 5.48 -16.44 9.08
CA ASN A 52 4.59 -16.93 10.14
C ASN A 52 4.50 -16.02 11.37
N ARG A 53 4.60 -14.71 11.16
CA ARG A 53 4.60 -13.74 12.26
C ARG A 53 3.24 -13.06 12.46
N TRP A 54 2.45 -12.91 11.40
CA TRP A 54 1.21 -12.14 11.42
C TRP A 54 0.01 -13.00 11.09
N LYS A 55 -0.58 -13.65 12.11
CA LYS A 55 -1.74 -14.53 11.94
C LYS A 55 -2.95 -13.79 11.36
N THR A 56 -3.09 -12.52 11.70
CA THR A 56 -4.20 -11.68 11.24
C THR A 56 -4.14 -11.37 9.74
N LEU A 57 -2.97 -11.57 9.12
CA LEU A 57 -2.77 -11.36 7.68
C LEU A 57 -2.79 -12.67 6.88
N LYS A 58 -3.03 -13.79 7.56
CA LYS A 58 -3.05 -15.09 6.89
C LYS A 58 -4.10 -15.12 5.78
N GLY A 59 -3.70 -15.55 4.59
CA GLY A 59 -4.58 -15.64 3.44
C GLY A 59 -4.84 -14.31 2.73
N ARG A 60 -4.19 -13.22 3.14
CA ARG A 60 -4.44 -11.89 2.57
C ARG A 60 -3.41 -11.44 1.52
N THR A 61 -2.43 -12.29 1.19
CA THR A 61 -1.38 -11.93 0.22
C THR A 61 -1.96 -11.44 -1.11
N ASP A 62 -2.91 -12.17 -1.67
CA ASP A 62 -3.48 -11.83 -2.98
C ASP A 62 -4.57 -10.75 -2.88
N ASP A 63 -5.06 -10.44 -1.70
CA ASP A 63 -6.03 -9.37 -1.49
C ASP A 63 -5.41 -8.00 -1.68
N ILE A 64 -4.14 -7.84 -1.31
CA ILE A 64 -3.46 -6.55 -1.35
C ILE A 64 -3.43 -5.95 -2.75
N PRO A 65 -2.96 -6.67 -3.79
CA PRO A 65 -3.01 -6.09 -5.15
C PRO A 65 -4.43 -5.86 -5.66
N LEU A 66 -5.42 -6.63 -5.19
CA LEU A 66 -6.82 -6.40 -5.55
C LEU A 66 -7.33 -5.08 -4.96
N ILE A 67 -6.98 -4.77 -3.72
CA ILE A 67 -7.31 -3.49 -3.10
C ILE A 67 -6.61 -2.34 -3.84
N ASN A 68 -5.33 -2.50 -4.16
CA ASN A 68 -4.57 -1.50 -4.91
C ASN A 68 -5.21 -1.24 -6.29
N ALA A 69 -5.70 -2.30 -6.95
CA ALA A 69 -6.37 -2.18 -8.24
C ALA A 69 -7.68 -1.40 -8.17
N LYS A 70 -8.34 -1.37 -7.01
CA LYS A 70 -9.53 -0.53 -6.77
C LYS A 70 -9.14 0.92 -6.51
N LEU A 71 -8.05 1.15 -5.80
CA LEU A 71 -7.63 2.49 -5.38
C LEU A 71 -7.00 3.29 -6.51
N GLN A 72 -6.27 2.66 -7.41
CA GLN A 72 -5.56 3.37 -8.48
C GLN A 72 -6.50 4.18 -9.37
N PRO A 73 -7.58 3.61 -9.95
CA PRO A 73 -8.50 4.39 -10.79
C PRO A 73 -9.25 5.46 -9.98
N TRP A 74 -9.59 5.17 -8.72
CA TRP A 74 -10.21 6.17 -7.86
C TRP A 74 -9.29 7.38 -7.66
N CYS A 75 -8.02 7.15 -7.34
CA CYS A 75 -7.04 8.21 -7.19
C CYS A 75 -6.93 9.05 -8.47
N ASN A 76 -6.85 8.39 -9.62
CA ASN A 76 -6.75 9.09 -10.90
C ASN A 76 -7.95 9.99 -11.17
N SER A 77 -9.15 9.61 -10.70
CA SER A 77 -10.39 10.38 -10.90
C SER A 77 -10.56 11.49 -9.87
N HIS A 78 -9.78 11.52 -8.79
CA HIS A 78 -9.98 12.44 -7.67
C HIS A 78 -8.75 13.32 -7.40
N GLU A 79 -7.89 13.48 -8.40
CA GLU A 79 -6.70 14.34 -8.30
C GLU A 79 -5.75 13.93 -7.17
N VAL A 80 -5.63 12.63 -6.94
CA VAL A 80 -4.64 12.02 -6.04
C VAL A 80 -3.66 11.25 -6.90
N THR A 81 -2.36 11.50 -6.72
CA THR A 81 -1.34 10.76 -7.44
C THR A 81 -1.08 9.42 -6.75
N TYR A 82 -1.39 8.34 -7.46
CA TYR A 82 -1.15 6.98 -6.97
C TYR A 82 0.31 6.61 -7.24
N ILE A 83 1.02 6.18 -6.20
CA ILE A 83 2.41 5.74 -6.31
C ILE A 83 2.46 4.23 -6.10
N ASP A 84 2.82 3.49 -7.15
CA ASP A 84 2.98 2.04 -7.06
C ASP A 84 4.32 1.68 -6.42
N VAL A 85 4.30 1.40 -5.13
CA VAL A 85 5.46 0.85 -4.43
C VAL A 85 5.40 -0.68 -4.39
N PHE A 86 4.20 -1.24 -4.38
CA PHE A 86 3.96 -2.68 -4.28
C PHE A 86 4.79 -3.50 -5.27
N SER A 87 4.73 -3.15 -6.55
CA SER A 87 5.38 -3.94 -7.59
C SER A 87 6.91 -3.92 -7.52
N HIS A 88 7.48 -2.93 -6.84
CA HIS A 88 8.92 -2.81 -6.66
C HIS A 88 9.47 -3.66 -5.51
N LEU A 89 8.60 -4.22 -4.69
CA LEU A 89 8.99 -4.97 -3.49
C LEU A 89 8.65 -6.46 -3.57
N THR A 90 7.97 -6.89 -4.63
CA THR A 90 7.55 -8.29 -4.75
C THR A 90 8.60 -9.17 -5.44
N GLU A 91 8.51 -10.49 -5.17
CA GLU A 91 9.20 -11.51 -5.96
C GLU A 91 8.75 -11.40 -7.43
N PRO A 92 9.60 -11.82 -8.40
CA PRO A 92 9.22 -11.80 -9.81
C PRO A 92 7.92 -12.58 -10.06
N ASP A 93 7.00 -11.98 -10.82
CA ASP A 93 5.71 -12.57 -11.19
C ASP A 93 4.89 -13.08 -10.00
N SER A 94 4.99 -12.38 -8.86
CA SER A 94 4.38 -12.80 -7.60
C SER A 94 3.79 -11.59 -6.87
N ASN A 95 2.93 -11.86 -5.89
CA ASN A 95 2.38 -10.87 -4.97
C ASN A 95 3.07 -10.90 -3.60
N VAL A 96 4.13 -11.67 -3.48
CA VAL A 96 4.82 -11.92 -2.21
C VAL A 96 5.96 -10.93 -2.01
N LEU A 97 6.01 -10.31 -0.84
CA LEU A 97 7.11 -9.43 -0.45
C LEU A 97 8.43 -10.22 -0.42
N ARG A 98 9.47 -9.70 -1.06
CA ARG A 98 10.79 -10.34 -1.04
C ARG A 98 11.31 -10.43 0.39
N ARG A 99 11.90 -11.58 0.70
CA ARG A 99 12.41 -11.83 2.06
C ARG A 99 13.51 -10.85 2.46
N GLU A 100 14.38 -10.46 1.54
CA GLU A 100 15.46 -9.50 1.80
C GLU A 100 14.94 -8.09 2.13
N TYR A 101 13.69 -7.81 1.83
CA TYR A 101 13.09 -6.50 2.10
C TYR A 101 12.25 -6.46 3.37
N SER A 102 12.15 -7.58 4.10
CA SER A 102 11.33 -7.63 5.30
C SER A 102 12.03 -8.33 6.47
N VAL A 103 11.69 -7.90 7.68
CA VAL A 103 12.18 -8.51 8.93
C VAL A 103 11.19 -9.54 9.49
N ASP A 104 9.90 -9.41 9.15
CA ASP A 104 8.83 -10.21 9.75
C ASP A 104 7.70 -10.56 8.77
N GLY A 105 7.85 -10.19 7.50
CA GLY A 105 6.83 -10.39 6.47
C GLY A 105 5.87 -9.23 6.31
N LEU A 106 6.04 -8.15 7.07
CA LEU A 106 5.22 -6.93 7.03
C LEU A 106 6.08 -5.67 7.02
N HIS A 107 6.98 -5.53 8.00
CA HIS A 107 7.83 -4.35 8.13
C HIS A 107 9.07 -4.48 7.24
N LEU A 108 9.53 -3.34 6.70
CA LEU A 108 10.64 -3.31 5.76
C LEU A 108 11.99 -3.29 6.47
N THR A 109 12.99 -3.93 5.82
CA THR A 109 14.40 -3.78 6.16
C THR A 109 14.93 -2.47 5.62
N GLU A 110 16.19 -2.13 5.96
CA GLU A 110 16.89 -1.01 5.35
C GLU A 110 16.91 -1.12 3.82
N ALA A 111 17.14 -2.32 3.27
CA ALA A 111 17.09 -2.56 1.83
C ALA A 111 15.70 -2.29 1.25
N GLY A 112 14.64 -2.71 1.94
CA GLY A 112 13.26 -2.44 1.54
C GLY A 112 12.95 -0.95 1.54
N TYR A 113 13.36 -0.22 2.57
CA TYR A 113 13.19 1.22 2.64
C TYR A 113 14.00 1.96 1.56
N SER A 114 15.15 1.43 1.17
CA SER A 114 15.93 2.00 0.08
C SER A 114 15.18 1.94 -1.25
N VAL A 115 14.53 0.81 -1.54
CA VAL A 115 13.67 0.66 -2.72
C VAL A 115 12.50 1.64 -2.66
N TRP A 116 11.82 1.70 -1.53
CA TRP A 116 10.70 2.62 -1.30
C TRP A 116 11.12 4.08 -1.54
N SER A 117 12.27 4.46 -0.98
CA SER A 117 12.83 5.81 -1.14
C SER A 117 13.12 6.13 -2.61
N ASP A 118 13.71 5.19 -3.35
CA ASP A 118 14.02 5.40 -4.77
C ASP A 118 12.76 5.61 -5.61
N VAL A 119 11.69 4.89 -5.31
CA VAL A 119 10.40 5.08 -5.99
C VAL A 119 9.85 6.47 -5.71
N ILE A 120 9.86 6.90 -4.45
CA ILE A 120 9.30 8.18 -4.03
C ILE A 120 10.06 9.37 -4.58
N LYS A 121 11.38 9.27 -4.67
CA LYS A 121 12.22 10.37 -5.20
C LYS A 121 11.81 10.85 -6.58
N GLN A 122 11.14 10.00 -7.35
CA GLN A 122 10.64 10.37 -8.68
C GLN A 122 9.52 11.42 -8.63
N TYR A 123 8.93 11.64 -7.46
CA TYR A 123 7.80 12.54 -7.26
C TYR A 123 8.16 13.83 -6.52
N PHE A 124 9.41 14.00 -6.21
CA PHE A 124 9.90 15.24 -5.55
C PHE A 124 10.28 16.33 -6.54
#